data_1b56b45da646d9d5e42da7d77057657c
#
_entry.id   1b56b45da646d9d5e42da7d77057657c
#
_cell.length_a   1.000
_cell.length_b   1.000
_cell.length_c   1.000
_cell.angle_alpha   90.00
_cell.angle_beta   90.00
_cell.angle_gamma   90.00
#
_symmetry.space_group_name_H-M   'P 1'
#
loop_
_entity.id
_entity.type
_entity.pdbx_description
1 polymer ?
#
loop_
_entity_poly.entity_id
_entity_poly.type
_entity_poly.pdbx_seq_one_letter_code
_entity_poly.pdbx_strand_id
1 'polypeptide(L)'
;MSQRSLEREFMDDHTPPQDVVDDVYQFLGRINRWLGGTRATLHRFEEFSRGWRAGQRVEVLDVATGGGDFARALVRWGHARGFDVRVTALDISASALRSARQRSTSDAAGLHYVCADVHRMPCREGVFDYVSCSLFFHHLTDDDVVRTLQSFDALATRGIVVNDLVRRWRHYAWSWLFTRPFNAVLRHDGPLSVRRAFRPTELAALARRAGLSWLTIRLHFGHRMTLAGERQGHRRAPSS
;
A
#
# COMPACT_ATOMS: atom_id res chain seq x y z
N MET A 1 15.66 2.44 19.40
CA MET A 1 14.52 3.03 18.64
C MET A 1 13.22 2.79 19.42
N SER A 2 13.13 3.40 20.59
CA SER A 2 11.94 3.30 21.45
C SER A 2 10.78 4.13 20.91
N GLN A 3 11.05 5.33 20.41
CA GLN A 3 10.06 6.25 19.86
C GLN A 3 10.12 6.32 18.33
N ARG A 4 8.95 6.62 17.68
CA ARG A 4 8.81 6.91 16.27
C ARG A 4 9.42 8.27 15.95
N SER A 5 10.11 8.39 14.80
CA SER A 5 10.48 9.69 14.26
C SER A 5 9.25 10.36 13.64
N LEU A 6 9.10 11.65 13.84
CA LEU A 6 8.11 12.50 13.19
C LEU A 6 8.78 13.43 12.15
N GLU A 7 10.07 13.28 11.94
CA GLU A 7 10.84 14.00 10.91
C GLU A 7 10.25 13.67 9.53
N ARG A 8 10.11 14.69 8.68
CA ARG A 8 9.56 14.53 7.33
C ARG A 8 10.59 13.98 6.37
N GLU A 9 10.14 13.16 5.44
CA GLU A 9 10.97 12.68 4.35
C GLU A 9 11.12 13.78 3.28
N PHE A 10 12.21 13.77 2.54
CA PHE A 10 12.45 14.73 1.47
C PHE A 10 11.32 14.73 0.43
N MET A 11 10.79 13.55 0.13
CA MET A 11 9.66 13.40 -0.80
C MET A 11 8.32 13.93 -0.26
N ASP A 12 8.19 14.12 1.06
CA ASP A 12 6.97 14.70 1.67
C ASP A 12 6.91 16.22 1.52
N ASP A 13 8.06 16.92 1.57
CA ASP A 13 8.12 18.38 1.69
C ASP A 13 8.45 19.10 0.38
N HIS A 14 8.97 18.40 -0.61
CA HIS A 14 9.47 18.98 -1.85
C HIS A 14 8.74 18.38 -3.05
N THR A 15 8.51 19.22 -4.06
CA THR A 15 8.07 18.75 -5.39
C THR A 15 9.34 18.61 -6.25
N PRO A 16 10.05 17.47 -6.18
CA PRO A 16 11.27 17.31 -6.94
C PRO A 16 10.97 17.33 -8.45
N PRO A 17 11.98 17.62 -9.30
CA PRO A 17 11.86 17.45 -10.75
C PRO A 17 11.33 16.06 -11.12
N GLN A 18 10.61 15.97 -12.24
CA GLN A 18 9.92 14.73 -12.63
C GLN A 18 10.89 13.56 -12.84
N ASP A 19 12.08 13.80 -13.37
CA ASP A 19 13.15 12.81 -13.54
C ASP A 19 13.60 12.21 -12.21
N VAL A 20 13.74 13.04 -11.17
CA VAL A 20 14.06 12.57 -9.81
C VAL A 20 12.92 11.71 -9.25
N VAL A 21 11.67 12.11 -9.47
CA VAL A 21 10.48 11.34 -9.09
C VAL A 21 10.49 9.97 -9.78
N ASP A 22 10.77 9.95 -11.07
CA ASP A 22 10.79 8.74 -11.89
C ASP A 22 11.88 7.77 -11.41
N ASP A 23 13.08 8.28 -11.12
CA ASP A 23 14.21 7.50 -10.59
C ASP A 23 13.87 6.90 -9.21
N VAL A 24 13.31 7.70 -8.31
CA VAL A 24 12.91 7.25 -6.96
C VAL A 24 11.86 6.14 -7.06
N TYR A 25 10.79 6.32 -7.83
CA TYR A 25 9.76 5.28 -7.96
C TYR A 25 10.25 4.05 -8.71
N GLN A 26 11.15 4.20 -9.69
CA GLN A 26 11.79 3.05 -10.34
C GLN A 26 12.62 2.24 -9.33
N PHE A 27 13.40 2.93 -8.50
CA PHE A 27 14.17 2.30 -7.45
C PHE A 27 13.28 1.60 -6.41
N LEU A 28 12.25 2.30 -5.89
CA LEU A 28 11.31 1.75 -4.92
C LEU A 28 10.59 0.52 -5.49
N GLY A 29 10.17 0.55 -6.74
CA GLY A 29 9.54 -0.59 -7.39
C GLY A 29 10.46 -1.82 -7.47
N ARG A 30 11.76 -1.62 -7.79
CA ARG A 30 12.77 -2.69 -7.77
C ARG A 30 12.94 -3.26 -6.37
N ILE A 31 13.14 -2.39 -5.37
CA ILE A 31 13.32 -2.78 -3.96
C ILE A 31 12.10 -3.53 -3.44
N ASN A 32 10.89 -3.04 -3.69
CA ASN A 32 9.67 -3.70 -3.28
C ASN A 32 9.52 -5.10 -3.87
N ARG A 33 9.96 -5.30 -5.10
CA ARG A 33 9.97 -6.61 -5.75
C ARG A 33 11.03 -7.54 -5.13
N TRP A 34 12.24 -7.04 -4.92
CA TRP A 34 13.38 -7.83 -4.42
C TRP A 34 13.26 -8.17 -2.94
N LEU A 35 12.83 -7.22 -2.12
CA LEU A 35 12.63 -7.41 -0.67
C LEU A 35 11.26 -7.98 -0.32
N GLY A 36 10.48 -8.42 -1.32
CA GLY A 36 9.24 -9.14 -1.10
C GLY A 36 8.06 -8.28 -0.66
N GLY A 37 8.14 -6.93 -0.75
CA GLY A 37 7.03 -6.05 -0.38
C GLY A 37 5.76 -6.34 -1.20
N THR A 38 5.87 -6.36 -2.53
CA THR A 38 4.77 -6.74 -3.42
C THR A 38 4.27 -8.16 -3.12
N ARG A 39 5.19 -9.11 -2.90
CA ARG A 39 4.84 -10.51 -2.59
C ARG A 39 4.08 -10.63 -1.26
N ALA A 40 4.45 -9.85 -0.24
CA ALA A 40 3.77 -9.85 1.05
C ALA A 40 2.30 -9.43 0.92
N THR A 41 2.01 -8.40 0.11
CA THR A 41 0.63 -7.95 -0.15
C THR A 41 -0.12 -8.96 -1.02
N LEU A 42 0.48 -9.45 -2.11
CA LEU A 42 -0.13 -10.47 -2.97
C LEU A 42 -0.45 -11.75 -2.22
N HIS A 43 0.36 -12.16 -1.24
CA HIS A 43 0.09 -13.32 -0.40
C HIS A 43 -1.21 -13.18 0.40
N ARG A 44 -1.56 -11.96 0.85
CA ARG A 44 -2.85 -11.70 1.50
C ARG A 44 -4.02 -11.84 0.51
N PHE A 45 -3.86 -11.31 -0.70
CA PHE A 45 -4.85 -11.52 -1.76
C PHE A 45 -4.98 -12.98 -2.18
N GLU A 46 -3.91 -13.74 -2.15
CA GLU A 46 -3.94 -15.19 -2.41
C GLU A 46 -4.73 -15.97 -1.35
N GLU A 47 -4.63 -15.56 -0.08
CA GLU A 47 -5.47 -16.13 0.98
C GLU A 47 -6.95 -15.79 0.77
N PHE A 48 -7.26 -14.53 0.44
CA PHE A 48 -8.62 -14.08 0.19
C PHE A 48 -9.24 -14.73 -1.05
N SER A 49 -8.44 -14.92 -2.09
CA SER A 49 -8.90 -15.50 -3.36
C SER A 49 -9.34 -16.97 -3.27
N ARG A 50 -9.05 -17.68 -2.17
CA ARG A 50 -9.55 -19.05 -1.95
C ARG A 50 -11.08 -19.12 -1.93
N GLY A 51 -11.74 -17.99 -1.60
CA GLY A 51 -13.19 -17.88 -1.64
C GLY A 51 -13.75 -17.27 -2.94
N TRP A 52 -12.90 -16.97 -3.93
CA TRP A 52 -13.34 -16.35 -5.19
C TRP A 52 -13.70 -17.40 -6.22
N ARG A 53 -14.62 -17.03 -7.14
CA ARG A 53 -15.01 -17.90 -8.26
C ARG A 53 -14.15 -17.55 -9.50
N ALA A 54 -13.94 -18.53 -10.37
CA ALA A 54 -13.32 -18.29 -11.67
C ALA A 54 -14.09 -17.20 -12.46
N GLY A 55 -13.35 -16.27 -13.06
CA GLY A 55 -13.93 -15.12 -13.76
C GLY A 55 -14.52 -14.04 -12.85
N GLN A 56 -14.46 -14.19 -11.52
CA GLN A 56 -15.03 -13.22 -10.60
C GLN A 56 -14.37 -11.86 -10.76
N ARG A 57 -15.21 -10.83 -10.92
CA ARG A 57 -14.78 -9.43 -10.88
C ARG A 57 -14.53 -9.02 -9.43
N VAL A 58 -13.37 -8.39 -9.20
CA VAL A 58 -12.92 -7.90 -7.90
C VAL A 58 -12.40 -6.49 -8.05
N GLU A 59 -13.08 -5.55 -7.40
CA GLU A 59 -12.74 -4.13 -7.41
C GLU A 59 -11.81 -3.80 -6.23
N VAL A 60 -10.65 -3.26 -6.51
CA VAL A 60 -9.63 -2.91 -5.49
C VAL A 60 -9.27 -1.44 -5.60
N LEU A 61 -9.28 -0.73 -4.47
CA LEU A 61 -8.67 0.59 -4.34
C LEU A 61 -7.26 0.43 -3.80
N ASP A 62 -6.25 0.91 -4.53
CA ASP A 62 -4.86 0.99 -4.07
C ASP A 62 -4.52 2.43 -3.72
N VAL A 63 -4.46 2.73 -2.42
CA VAL A 63 -4.26 4.09 -1.87
C VAL A 63 -2.78 4.37 -1.72
N ALA A 64 -2.37 5.61 -2.06
CA ALA A 64 -0.98 6.03 -2.13
C ALA A 64 -0.17 5.09 -3.03
N THR A 65 -0.67 4.88 -4.23
CA THR A 65 -0.13 3.91 -5.21
C THR A 65 1.28 4.27 -5.67
N GLY A 66 1.71 5.51 -5.51
CA GLY A 66 3.00 6.02 -5.95
C GLY A 66 3.25 5.71 -7.42
N GLY A 67 4.31 4.98 -7.71
CA GLY A 67 4.65 4.54 -9.06
C GLY A 67 3.76 3.42 -9.63
N GLY A 68 2.70 2.99 -8.96
CA GLY A 68 1.73 2.01 -9.45
C GLY A 68 2.25 0.56 -9.56
N ASP A 69 3.40 0.25 -8.96
CA ASP A 69 4.04 -1.05 -9.12
C ASP A 69 3.22 -2.19 -8.53
N PHE A 70 2.62 -1.96 -7.35
CA PHE A 70 1.75 -2.94 -6.73
C PHE A 70 0.44 -3.10 -7.50
N ALA A 71 -0.21 -1.98 -7.88
CA ALA A 71 -1.45 -1.99 -8.66
C ALA A 71 -1.30 -2.82 -9.94
N ARG A 72 -0.23 -2.58 -10.72
CA ARG A 72 0.10 -3.39 -11.92
C ARG A 72 0.34 -4.86 -11.59
N ALA A 73 1.04 -5.14 -10.50
CA ALA A 73 1.32 -6.51 -10.09
C ALA A 73 0.04 -7.26 -9.70
N LEU A 74 -0.90 -6.58 -9.03
CA LEU A 74 -2.16 -7.15 -8.59
C LEU A 74 -3.08 -7.49 -9.78
N VAL A 75 -3.18 -6.59 -10.77
CA VAL A 75 -3.94 -6.86 -12.01
C VAL A 75 -3.37 -8.08 -12.74
N ARG A 76 -2.05 -8.13 -12.97
CA ARG A 76 -1.41 -9.28 -13.62
C ARG A 76 -1.57 -10.57 -12.82
N TRP A 77 -1.47 -10.49 -11.50
CA TRP A 77 -1.68 -11.64 -10.61
C TRP A 77 -3.11 -12.19 -10.71
N GLY A 78 -4.11 -11.30 -10.73
CA GLY A 78 -5.52 -11.68 -10.89
C GLY A 78 -5.78 -12.36 -12.22
N HIS A 79 -5.33 -11.73 -13.32
CA HIS A 79 -5.46 -12.27 -14.66
C HIS A 79 -4.80 -13.66 -14.80
N ALA A 80 -3.58 -13.83 -14.29
CA ALA A 80 -2.89 -15.12 -14.33
C ALA A 80 -3.58 -16.24 -13.55
N ARG A 81 -4.55 -15.89 -12.67
CA ARG A 81 -5.38 -16.82 -11.89
C ARG A 81 -6.82 -16.94 -12.39
N GLY A 82 -7.13 -16.28 -13.49
CA GLY A 82 -8.47 -16.32 -14.09
C GLY A 82 -9.49 -15.46 -13.35
N PHE A 83 -9.06 -14.39 -12.64
CA PHE A 83 -9.93 -13.41 -12.01
C PHE A 83 -9.95 -12.09 -12.81
N ASP A 84 -11.09 -11.41 -12.86
CA ASP A 84 -11.21 -10.02 -13.40
C ASP A 84 -10.91 -9.02 -12.27
N VAL A 85 -9.63 -8.88 -11.92
CA VAL A 85 -9.20 -7.90 -10.91
C VAL A 85 -9.04 -6.53 -11.53
N ARG A 86 -9.79 -5.56 -11.03
CA ARG A 86 -9.74 -4.16 -11.43
C ARG A 86 -9.22 -3.31 -10.30
N VAL A 87 -8.28 -2.44 -10.60
CA VAL A 87 -7.61 -1.60 -9.59
C VAL A 87 -7.79 -0.13 -9.92
N THR A 88 -8.36 0.60 -8.97
CA THR A 88 -8.29 2.06 -8.93
C THR A 88 -7.06 2.44 -8.13
N ALA A 89 -6.02 2.91 -8.81
CA ALA A 89 -4.76 3.34 -8.24
C ALA A 89 -4.83 4.83 -7.91
N LEU A 90 -4.92 5.15 -6.63
CA LEU A 90 -5.12 6.50 -6.12
C LEU A 90 -3.83 7.04 -5.50
N ASP A 91 -3.49 8.26 -5.87
CA ASP A 91 -2.42 9.03 -5.21
C ASP A 91 -2.77 10.52 -5.19
N ILE A 92 -2.32 11.24 -4.18
CA ILE A 92 -2.48 12.69 -4.11
C ILE A 92 -1.47 13.40 -5.02
N SER A 93 -0.35 12.76 -5.33
CA SER A 93 0.73 13.30 -6.14
C SER A 93 0.49 13.07 -7.64
N ALA A 94 0.20 14.13 -8.37
CA ALA A 94 0.08 14.09 -9.83
C ALA A 94 1.40 13.64 -10.51
N SER A 95 2.56 13.99 -9.93
CA SER A 95 3.87 13.58 -10.46
C SER A 95 4.10 12.08 -10.29
N ALA A 96 3.71 11.50 -9.14
CA ALA A 96 3.72 10.05 -8.93
C ALA A 96 2.86 9.33 -9.98
N LEU A 97 1.64 9.82 -10.22
CA LEU A 97 0.74 9.23 -11.21
C LEU A 97 1.23 9.38 -12.65
N ARG A 98 1.91 10.47 -12.99
CA ARG A 98 2.59 10.59 -14.30
C ARG A 98 3.63 9.49 -14.46
N SER A 99 4.50 9.31 -13.47
CA SER A 99 5.49 8.23 -13.45
C SER A 99 4.84 6.85 -13.53
N ALA A 100 3.73 6.63 -12.82
CA ALA A 100 2.98 5.38 -12.86
C ALA A 100 2.41 5.07 -14.24
N ARG A 101 1.81 6.07 -14.91
CA ARG A 101 1.24 5.93 -16.27
C ARG A 101 2.29 5.65 -17.32
N GLN A 102 3.45 6.34 -17.27
CA GLN A 102 4.56 6.10 -18.22
C GLN A 102 5.09 4.67 -18.15
N ARG A 103 5.01 4.03 -16.98
CA ARG A 103 5.47 2.65 -16.76
C ARG A 103 4.37 1.60 -16.93
N SER A 104 3.16 2.02 -17.25
CA SER A 104 2.08 1.10 -17.60
C SER A 104 2.21 0.64 -19.04
N THR A 105 2.27 -0.67 -19.23
CA THR A 105 2.19 -1.30 -20.54
C THR A 105 0.73 -1.48 -20.96
N SER A 106 0.48 -1.77 -22.24
CA SER A 106 -0.85 -2.03 -22.80
C SER A 106 -1.64 -3.15 -22.11
N ASP A 107 -0.95 -4.02 -21.37
CA ASP A 107 -1.56 -5.16 -20.63
C ASP A 107 -2.23 -4.76 -19.31
N ALA A 108 -2.39 -3.46 -19.05
CA ALA A 108 -3.02 -2.95 -17.83
C ALA A 108 -4.55 -2.76 -17.96
N ALA A 109 -5.22 -3.61 -18.76
CA ALA A 109 -6.68 -3.66 -18.76
C ALA A 109 -7.21 -3.87 -17.34
N GLY A 110 -8.08 -2.96 -16.86
CA GLY A 110 -8.57 -2.98 -15.48
C GLY A 110 -7.76 -2.13 -14.49
N LEU A 111 -6.80 -1.32 -14.93
CA LEU A 111 -6.07 -0.38 -14.07
C LEU A 111 -6.44 1.07 -14.39
N HIS A 112 -6.94 1.81 -13.40
CA HIS A 112 -7.32 3.21 -13.50
C HIS A 112 -6.53 4.06 -12.51
N TYR A 113 -6.00 5.21 -12.96
CA TYR A 113 -5.24 6.12 -12.11
C TYR A 113 -6.07 7.36 -11.76
N VAL A 114 -6.23 7.63 -10.47
CA VAL A 114 -7.02 8.74 -9.92
C VAL A 114 -6.14 9.62 -9.03
N CYS A 115 -6.09 10.93 -9.34
CA CYS A 115 -5.41 11.91 -8.48
C CYS A 115 -6.42 12.49 -7.50
N ALA A 116 -6.37 12.05 -6.24
CA ALA A 116 -7.27 12.51 -5.19
C ALA A 116 -6.71 12.23 -3.79
N ASP A 117 -7.24 12.95 -2.81
CA ASP A 117 -7.08 12.64 -1.40
C ASP A 117 -8.11 11.56 -0.98
N VAL A 118 -7.64 10.49 -0.37
CA VAL A 118 -8.52 9.39 0.09
C VAL A 118 -9.58 9.85 1.08
N HIS A 119 -9.31 10.90 1.87
CA HIS A 119 -10.27 11.48 2.82
C HIS A 119 -11.31 12.41 2.19
N ARG A 120 -11.12 12.76 0.92
CA ARG A 120 -12.00 13.66 0.15
C ARG A 120 -12.52 13.03 -1.13
N MET A 121 -12.41 11.71 -1.25
CA MET A 121 -12.92 11.00 -2.42
C MET A 121 -14.44 11.04 -2.46
N PRO A 122 -15.07 11.52 -3.55
CA PRO A 122 -16.52 11.54 -3.70
C PRO A 122 -17.03 10.15 -4.11
N CYS A 123 -16.65 9.12 -3.37
CA CYS A 123 -17.09 7.75 -3.58
C CYS A 123 -18.19 7.39 -2.58
N ARG A 124 -19.15 6.59 -3.04
CA ARG A 124 -20.10 5.95 -2.12
C ARG A 124 -19.37 4.94 -1.24
N GLU A 125 -19.88 4.73 -0.05
CA GLU A 125 -19.43 3.62 0.81
C GLU A 125 -19.63 2.28 0.10
N GLY A 126 -18.72 1.35 0.36
CA GLY A 126 -18.84 -0.01 -0.16
C GLY A 126 -18.68 -0.15 -1.68
N VAL A 127 -17.95 0.76 -2.34
CA VAL A 127 -17.72 0.69 -3.80
C VAL A 127 -16.67 -0.37 -4.16
N PHE A 128 -15.69 -0.61 -3.28
CA PHE A 128 -14.62 -1.55 -3.54
C PHE A 128 -14.80 -2.84 -2.76
N ASP A 129 -14.37 -3.96 -3.32
CA ASP A 129 -14.28 -5.21 -2.57
C ASP A 129 -13.16 -5.12 -1.53
N TYR A 130 -12.02 -4.57 -1.95
CA TYR A 130 -10.86 -4.41 -1.07
C TYR A 130 -10.25 -3.02 -1.18
N VAL A 131 -9.68 -2.56 -0.06
CA VAL A 131 -8.82 -1.38 -0.04
C VAL A 131 -7.42 -1.81 0.39
N SER A 132 -6.41 -1.40 -0.37
CA SER A 132 -5.01 -1.67 -0.06
C SER A 132 -4.18 -0.40 -0.01
N CYS A 133 -3.09 -0.43 0.72
CA CYS A 133 -2.01 0.52 0.59
C CYS A 133 -0.66 -0.12 0.93
N SER A 134 0.40 0.42 0.35
CA SER A 134 1.76 -0.04 0.61
C SER A 134 2.70 1.12 0.85
N LEU A 135 3.51 1.03 1.93
CA LEU A 135 4.52 2.06 2.27
C LEU A 135 3.92 3.46 2.43
N PHE A 136 2.83 3.54 3.16
CA PHE A 136 2.11 4.81 3.35
C PHE A 136 1.91 5.16 4.82
N PHE A 137 1.60 4.19 5.68
CA PHE A 137 1.22 4.47 7.06
C PHE A 137 2.36 5.08 7.89
N HIS A 138 3.60 4.80 7.58
CA HIS A 138 4.74 5.42 8.26
C HIS A 138 4.83 6.94 8.04
N HIS A 139 4.17 7.51 7.01
CA HIS A 139 4.06 8.95 6.82
C HIS A 139 3.01 9.61 7.72
N LEU A 140 2.10 8.83 8.30
CA LEU A 140 0.93 9.33 9.04
C LEU A 140 1.21 9.47 10.54
N THR A 141 0.50 10.40 11.18
CA THR A 141 0.40 10.42 12.64
C THR A 141 -0.50 9.27 13.13
N ASP A 142 -0.49 8.98 14.43
CA ASP A 142 -1.33 7.92 15.00
C ASP A 142 -2.83 8.17 14.77
N ASP A 143 -3.26 9.43 14.89
CA ASP A 143 -4.65 9.80 14.67
C ASP A 143 -5.02 9.78 13.18
N ASP A 144 -4.08 10.12 12.29
CA ASP A 144 -4.28 9.98 10.84
C ASP A 144 -4.40 8.51 10.43
N VAL A 145 -3.62 7.62 11.03
CA VAL A 145 -3.77 6.17 10.79
C VAL A 145 -5.16 5.69 11.18
N VAL A 146 -5.68 6.11 12.33
CA VAL A 146 -7.05 5.75 12.76
C VAL A 146 -8.10 6.27 11.76
N ARG A 147 -8.01 7.55 11.37
CA ARG A 147 -8.93 8.14 10.37
C ARG A 147 -8.83 7.44 9.02
N THR A 148 -7.62 7.14 8.57
CA THR A 148 -7.39 6.44 7.29
C THR A 148 -7.98 5.03 7.31
N LEU A 149 -7.79 4.29 8.40
CA LEU A 149 -8.37 2.96 8.57
C LEU A 149 -9.90 3.00 8.58
N GLN A 150 -10.51 4.00 9.21
CA GLN A 150 -11.96 4.20 9.19
C GLN A 150 -12.48 4.53 7.78
N SER A 151 -11.73 5.35 7.02
CA SER A 151 -12.04 5.61 5.61
C SER A 151 -11.93 4.35 4.76
N PHE A 152 -10.90 3.52 4.98
CA PHE A 152 -10.77 2.24 4.29
C PHE A 152 -11.92 1.30 4.60
N ASP A 153 -12.37 1.29 5.87
CA ASP A 153 -13.48 0.47 6.32
C ASP A 153 -14.81 0.86 5.67
N ALA A 154 -15.05 2.16 5.50
CA ALA A 154 -16.23 2.67 4.81
C ALA A 154 -16.22 2.34 3.32
N LEU A 155 -15.05 2.36 2.66
CA LEU A 155 -14.91 2.13 1.23
C LEU A 155 -14.91 0.65 0.85
N ALA A 156 -14.43 -0.25 1.75
CA ALA A 156 -14.26 -1.67 1.49
C ALA A 156 -15.48 -2.48 1.92
N THR A 157 -16.00 -3.34 1.05
CA THR A 157 -17.08 -4.29 1.41
C THR A 157 -16.56 -5.59 2.01
N ARG A 158 -15.36 -6.03 1.63
CA ARG A 158 -14.83 -7.35 1.98
C ARG A 158 -13.59 -7.29 2.86
N GLY A 159 -12.61 -6.46 2.53
CA GLY A 159 -11.37 -6.52 3.28
C GLY A 159 -10.41 -5.37 3.05
N ILE A 160 -9.41 -5.32 3.93
CA ILE A 160 -8.37 -4.29 3.93
C ILE A 160 -7.00 -4.99 3.96
N VAL A 161 -6.04 -4.42 3.21
CA VAL A 161 -4.63 -4.86 3.22
C VAL A 161 -3.70 -3.66 3.32
N VAL A 162 -3.07 -3.48 4.45
CA VAL A 162 -1.99 -2.49 4.65
C VAL A 162 -0.67 -3.22 4.71
N ASN A 163 0.30 -2.81 3.89
CA ASN A 163 1.67 -3.33 3.91
C ASN A 163 2.63 -2.19 4.22
N ASP A 164 3.41 -2.33 5.30
CA ASP A 164 4.37 -1.30 5.66
C ASP A 164 5.67 -1.87 6.25
N LEU A 165 6.63 -0.98 6.49
CA LEU A 165 7.88 -1.28 7.14
C LEU A 165 7.68 -1.62 8.63
N VAL A 166 8.66 -2.33 9.21
CA VAL A 166 8.68 -2.61 10.65
C VAL A 166 9.81 -1.83 11.31
N ARG A 167 9.50 -1.04 12.34
CA ARG A 167 10.50 -0.30 13.12
C ARG A 167 11.33 -1.24 13.98
N ARG A 168 12.54 -1.57 13.51
CA ARG A 168 13.55 -2.33 14.23
C ARG A 168 14.94 -1.77 13.95
N TRP A 169 15.84 -1.78 14.92
CA TRP A 169 17.21 -1.25 14.74
C TRP A 169 17.99 -1.98 13.63
N ARG A 170 17.82 -3.29 13.48
CA ARG A 170 18.44 -4.09 12.42
C ARG A 170 18.00 -3.66 11.04
N HIS A 171 16.71 -3.32 10.87
CA HIS A 171 16.17 -2.83 9.61
C HIS A 171 16.70 -1.44 9.29
N TYR A 172 16.85 -0.59 10.32
CA TYR A 172 17.47 0.73 10.17
C TYR A 172 18.94 0.61 9.73
N ALA A 173 19.74 -0.19 10.41
CA ALA A 173 21.15 -0.39 10.08
C ALA A 173 21.32 -0.95 8.66
N TRP A 174 20.49 -1.91 8.29
CA TRP A 174 20.48 -2.46 6.93
C TRP A 174 20.08 -1.41 5.89
N SER A 175 19.02 -0.64 6.12
CA SER A 175 18.58 0.42 5.21
C SER A 175 19.65 1.49 5.05
N TRP A 176 20.28 1.90 6.17
CA TRP A 176 21.36 2.88 6.17
C TRP A 176 22.57 2.41 5.33
N LEU A 177 22.98 1.16 5.49
CA LEU A 177 24.08 0.59 4.71
C LEU A 177 23.71 0.45 3.23
N PHE A 178 22.52 -0.07 2.96
CA PHE A 178 22.05 -0.38 1.61
C PHE A 178 21.83 0.87 0.76
N THR A 179 21.38 1.98 1.35
CA THR A 179 21.11 3.22 0.61
C THR A 179 22.35 4.08 0.34
N ARG A 180 23.51 3.74 0.93
CA ARG A 180 24.77 4.48 0.76
C ARG A 180 25.21 4.74 -0.69
N PRO A 181 25.11 3.78 -1.63
CA PRO A 181 25.55 3.98 -3.00
C PRO A 181 24.56 4.80 -3.86
N PHE A 182 23.39 5.16 -3.33
CA PHE A 182 22.36 5.85 -4.09
C PHE A 182 22.38 7.37 -3.88
N ASN A 183 21.44 8.09 -4.52
CA ASN A 183 21.32 9.53 -4.45
C ASN A 183 21.02 10.04 -3.02
N ALA A 184 21.10 11.37 -2.83
CA ALA A 184 20.94 12.00 -1.52
C ALA A 184 19.53 11.75 -0.93
N VAL A 185 18.48 11.72 -1.77
CA VAL A 185 17.09 11.46 -1.35
C VAL A 185 16.99 10.06 -0.73
N LEU A 186 17.42 9.04 -1.44
CA LEU A 186 17.34 7.66 -0.94
C LEU A 186 18.22 7.41 0.29
N ARG A 187 19.38 8.07 0.37
CA ARG A 187 20.26 7.98 1.56
C ARG A 187 19.63 8.58 2.80
N HIS A 188 18.82 9.64 2.64
CA HIS A 188 18.10 10.29 3.72
C HIS A 188 16.81 9.53 4.06
N ASP A 189 15.94 9.35 3.07
CA ASP A 189 14.58 8.85 3.28
C ASP A 189 14.54 7.36 3.64
N GLY A 190 15.42 6.53 3.07
CA GLY A 190 15.39 5.10 3.32
C GLY A 190 15.54 4.70 4.80
N PRO A 191 16.59 5.18 5.53
CA PRO A 191 16.70 4.94 6.97
C PRO A 191 15.61 5.65 7.78
N LEU A 192 15.19 6.84 7.34
CA LEU A 192 14.15 7.63 8.01
C LEU A 192 12.80 6.92 7.96
N SER A 193 12.39 6.36 6.82
CA SER A 193 11.16 5.57 6.69
C SER A 193 11.12 4.42 7.72
N VAL A 194 12.25 3.75 7.97
CA VAL A 194 12.32 2.72 9.02
C VAL A 194 12.16 3.31 10.42
N ARG A 195 12.67 4.51 10.69
CA ARG A 195 12.49 5.20 11.99
C ARG A 195 11.05 5.67 12.18
N ARG A 196 10.36 6.01 11.12
CA ARG A 196 8.95 6.43 11.08
C ARG A 196 7.98 5.25 11.15
N ALA A 197 8.41 4.06 10.74
CA ALA A 197 7.59 2.86 10.71
C ALA A 197 7.02 2.50 12.10
N PHE A 198 5.91 1.80 12.11
CA PHE A 198 5.28 1.28 13.31
C PHE A 198 5.92 -0.03 13.78
N ARG A 199 5.78 -0.32 15.07
CA ARG A 199 5.92 -1.68 15.58
C ARG A 199 4.61 -2.45 15.38
N PRO A 200 4.65 -3.79 15.26
CA PRO A 200 3.44 -4.58 15.10
C PRO A 200 2.37 -4.32 16.17
N THR A 201 2.81 -4.18 17.42
CA THR A 201 1.91 -3.92 18.57
C THR A 201 1.27 -2.53 18.51
N GLU A 202 1.99 -1.52 18.04
CA GLU A 202 1.48 -0.15 17.87
C GLU A 202 0.41 -0.12 16.77
N LEU A 203 0.71 -0.67 15.59
CA LEU A 203 -0.25 -0.68 14.48
C LEU A 203 -1.48 -1.52 14.81
N ALA A 204 -1.35 -2.64 15.53
CA ALA A 204 -2.48 -3.42 16.00
C ALA A 204 -3.35 -2.63 17.01
N ALA A 205 -2.74 -1.82 17.88
CA ALA A 205 -3.47 -0.96 18.81
C ALA A 205 -4.26 0.13 18.06
N LEU A 206 -3.68 0.74 17.03
CA LEU A 206 -4.35 1.74 16.20
C LEU A 206 -5.51 1.12 15.40
N ALA A 207 -5.37 -0.09 14.89
CA ALA A 207 -6.46 -0.81 14.23
C ALA A 207 -7.63 -1.06 15.19
N ARG A 208 -7.36 -1.44 16.44
CA ARG A 208 -8.40 -1.57 17.48
C ARG A 208 -9.06 -0.22 17.81
N ARG A 209 -8.28 0.87 17.91
CA ARG A 209 -8.83 2.23 18.10
C ARG A 209 -9.75 2.65 16.95
N ALA A 210 -9.45 2.20 15.73
CA ALA A 210 -10.31 2.43 14.56
C ALA A 210 -11.57 1.55 14.54
N GLY A 211 -11.76 0.63 15.50
CA GLY A 211 -12.87 -0.33 15.52
C GLY A 211 -12.64 -1.59 14.68
N LEU A 212 -11.42 -1.80 14.15
CA LEU A 212 -11.11 -2.85 13.18
C LEU A 212 -10.32 -4.01 13.84
N SER A 213 -10.88 -4.58 14.91
CA SER A 213 -10.25 -5.69 15.66
C SER A 213 -10.10 -6.98 14.85
N TRP A 214 -10.80 -7.11 13.72
CA TRP A 214 -10.71 -8.24 12.80
C TRP A 214 -9.48 -8.21 11.88
N LEU A 215 -8.77 -7.08 11.81
CA LEU A 215 -7.50 -6.99 11.11
C LEU A 215 -6.37 -7.64 11.94
N THR A 216 -5.58 -8.46 11.29
CA THR A 216 -4.47 -9.20 11.90
C THR A 216 -3.13 -8.80 11.31
N ILE A 217 -2.08 -8.81 12.13
CA ILE A 217 -0.72 -8.51 11.68
C ILE A 217 0.02 -9.81 11.35
N ARG A 218 0.74 -9.77 10.22
CA ARG A 218 1.76 -10.77 9.88
C ARG A 218 3.07 -10.10 9.53
N LEU A 219 4.16 -10.71 9.98
CA LEU A 219 5.51 -10.33 9.62
C LEU A 219 5.95 -11.12 8.39
N HIS A 220 6.65 -10.44 7.48
CA HIS A 220 7.17 -11.01 6.25
C HIS A 220 8.68 -10.80 6.14
N PHE A 221 9.30 -11.56 5.26
CA PHE A 221 10.69 -11.34 4.86
C PHE A 221 10.88 -9.92 4.30
N GLY A 222 12.09 -9.36 4.39
CA GLY A 222 12.39 -8.05 3.81
C GLY A 222 11.89 -6.86 4.64
N HIS A 223 11.78 -7.02 5.96
CA HIS A 223 11.45 -5.93 6.90
C HIS A 223 10.01 -5.41 6.79
N ARG A 224 9.09 -6.26 6.34
CA ARG A 224 7.70 -5.93 6.09
C ARG A 224 6.74 -6.52 7.11
N MET A 225 5.65 -5.83 7.33
CA MET A 225 4.46 -6.36 7.98
C MET A 225 3.22 -6.04 7.15
N THR A 226 2.23 -6.93 7.21
CA THR A 226 0.89 -6.64 6.73
C THR A 226 -0.08 -6.59 7.90
N LEU A 227 -0.95 -5.58 7.90
CA LEU A 227 -2.17 -5.53 8.69
C LEU A 227 -3.31 -5.80 7.72
N ALA A 228 -3.98 -6.95 7.84
CA ALA A 228 -4.97 -7.34 6.84
C ALA A 228 -6.03 -8.26 7.44
N GLY A 229 -7.20 -8.29 6.79
CA GLY A 229 -8.29 -9.20 7.11
C GLY A 229 -9.43 -9.10 6.12
N GLU A 230 -10.34 -10.06 6.18
CA GLU A 230 -11.65 -10.03 5.53
C GLU A 230 -12.75 -10.02 6.58
N ARG A 231 -13.85 -9.32 6.29
CA ARG A 231 -15.08 -9.39 7.08
C ARG A 231 -15.73 -10.76 6.89
N GLN A 232 -16.02 -11.44 7.97
CA GLN A 232 -16.79 -12.69 7.92
C GLN A 232 -18.25 -12.35 7.58
N GLY A 233 -18.80 -12.95 6.53
CA GLY A 233 -20.24 -12.94 6.25
C GLY A 233 -20.75 -12.04 5.12
N HIS A 234 -19.91 -11.28 4.40
CA HIS A 234 -20.37 -10.53 3.23
C HIS A 234 -20.27 -11.35 1.93
N ARG A 235 -21.25 -12.24 1.72
CA ARG A 235 -21.62 -12.63 0.34
C ARG A 235 -22.46 -11.48 -0.22
N ARG A 236 -21.96 -10.73 -1.22
CA ARG A 236 -22.86 -9.89 -2.03
C ARG A 236 -24.03 -10.77 -2.49
N ALA A 237 -25.28 -10.29 -2.26
CA ALA A 237 -26.42 -10.83 -2.96
C ALA A 237 -26.13 -10.72 -4.48
N PRO A 238 -26.48 -11.72 -5.30
CA PRO A 238 -26.30 -11.61 -6.74
C PRO A 238 -27.07 -10.37 -7.22
N SER A 239 -26.39 -9.48 -7.94
CA SER A 239 -27.01 -8.35 -8.64
C SER A 239 -28.01 -8.93 -9.61
N SER A 240 -29.29 -8.69 -9.32
CA SER A 240 -30.41 -8.91 -10.23
C SER A 240 -30.28 -8.03 -11.48
#